data_64e79f710fa7076fc997492431f43682
#
_entry.id   64e79f710fa7076fc997492431f43682
#
_cell.length_a   1.000
_cell.length_b   1.000
_cell.length_c   1.000
_cell.angle_alpha   90.00
_cell.angle_beta   90.00
_cell.angle_gamma   90.00
#
_symmetry.space_group_name_H-M   'P 1'
#
loop_
_entity.id
_entity.type
_entity.pdbx_description
1 polymer ?
#
loop_
_entity_poly.entity_id
_entity_poly.type
_entity_poly.pdbx_seq_one_letter_code
_entity_poly.pdbx_strand_id
1 'polypeptide(L)'
;MARILVTEEIAEGGLDRLRAEGHDVDVRLGLSADELLAAVPGAHALIIRSATDVTDAVLAAGSELMVVGRAGIGLDNVDVDSATKRGVMVVNAPQSNIVSAAEHTMALLMASARNVPQAHAALVDGRWERSRWEGVELCDKTLGIVGLGRIGKLVADRAKGFGMRLVAYDPFVSEDRAKKMGVELLALDQVVAESDFLTVHLPKTPETLGLINRDLLLKAKPSVRVINVARGGIVDEGDLADCVREGIIAGAALDVFSTEPMTESPLFEIDSIIVTPHLGASTREAQDKAGDTIASMVQLALAGEFVPFAVNVNAAEASETIRPYLPLAERLGGLFVSLVGELPPELEICTEGEIAGYDTRILELAVLKGFFGAISDEAVTYVNAPQLAEQHGVTVRDVSSSSSTDFVNLLTLRGGGHNIAATLAGPKAAQRIVNIDDTPFDVPPVDNMVVVQNDDRPGVIGTVGTLLGNAGVNISDMDVSRVTGSDTATMLIAPSAPVPADVLDALRAAPGIVNVTSLTI
;
A
#
# COMPACT_ATOMS: atom_id res chain seq x y z
N MET A 1 -12.98 11.83 15.93
CA MET A 1 -13.62 10.55 16.32
C MET A 1 -14.25 9.97 15.07
N ALA A 2 -13.76 8.85 14.58
CA ALA A 2 -14.24 8.20 13.36
C ALA A 2 -15.07 6.97 13.72
N ARG A 3 -16.11 6.65 12.93
CA ARG A 3 -16.84 5.39 13.03
C ARG A 3 -16.15 4.34 12.14
N ILE A 4 -15.82 3.19 12.74
CA ILE A 4 -15.16 2.06 12.09
C ILE A 4 -16.12 0.89 12.08
N LEU A 5 -16.60 0.50 10.91
CA LEU A 5 -17.47 -0.67 10.73
C LEU A 5 -16.60 -1.93 10.57
N VAL A 6 -16.86 -2.94 11.40
CA VAL A 6 -16.17 -4.24 11.36
C VAL A 6 -17.20 -5.34 11.07
N THR A 7 -17.05 -6.05 9.96
CA THR A 7 -18.07 -6.99 9.46
C THR A 7 -17.72 -8.46 9.68
N GLU A 8 -16.49 -8.74 10.08
CA GLU A 8 -16.01 -10.10 10.35
C GLU A 8 -15.20 -10.15 11.65
N GLU A 9 -15.00 -11.35 12.20
CA GLU A 9 -14.20 -11.53 13.41
C GLU A 9 -12.76 -11.09 13.20
N ILE A 10 -12.33 -10.11 13.98
CA ILE A 10 -10.96 -9.58 14.02
C ILE A 10 -10.44 -9.79 15.45
N ALA A 11 -9.14 -10.01 15.59
CA ALA A 11 -8.50 -10.14 16.90
C ALA A 11 -8.78 -8.91 17.78
N GLU A 12 -9.27 -9.15 19.00
CA GLU A 12 -9.74 -8.11 19.91
C GLU A 12 -8.65 -7.07 20.23
N GLY A 13 -7.37 -7.48 20.30
CA GLY A 13 -6.26 -6.56 20.55
C GLY A 13 -6.16 -5.42 19.54
N GLY A 14 -6.45 -5.68 18.25
CA GLY A 14 -6.51 -4.64 17.23
C GLY A 14 -7.70 -3.68 17.42
N LEU A 15 -8.88 -4.24 17.74
CA LEU A 15 -10.08 -3.44 17.98
C LEU A 15 -9.97 -2.59 19.26
N ASP A 16 -9.38 -3.13 20.32
CA ASP A 16 -9.14 -2.40 21.58
C ASP A 16 -8.19 -1.22 21.38
N ARG A 17 -7.19 -1.36 20.51
CA ARG A 17 -6.31 -0.24 20.12
C ARG A 17 -7.10 0.88 19.46
N LEU A 18 -7.97 0.57 18.50
CA LEU A 18 -8.80 1.58 17.82
C LEU A 18 -9.77 2.27 18.80
N ARG A 19 -10.35 1.52 19.74
CA ARG A 19 -11.20 2.09 20.81
C ARG A 19 -10.40 3.00 21.76
N ALA A 20 -9.17 2.61 22.11
CA ALA A 20 -8.30 3.40 22.99
C ALA A 20 -7.90 4.75 22.37
N GLU A 21 -7.81 4.82 21.02
CA GLU A 21 -7.58 6.06 20.27
C GLU A 21 -8.86 6.92 20.13
N GLY A 22 -9.98 6.51 20.72
CA GLY A 22 -11.22 7.28 20.76
C GLY A 22 -12.12 7.10 19.54
N HIS A 23 -11.91 6.06 18.73
CA HIS A 23 -12.80 5.74 17.62
C HIS A 23 -14.04 4.95 18.08
N ASP A 24 -15.15 5.10 17.35
CA ASP A 24 -16.36 4.29 17.50
C ASP A 24 -16.23 3.00 16.67
N VAL A 25 -15.98 1.87 17.34
CA VAL A 25 -15.79 0.56 16.68
C VAL A 25 -17.11 -0.21 16.71
N ASP A 26 -17.84 -0.16 15.60
CA ASP A 26 -19.15 -0.79 15.37
C ASP A 26 -18.95 -2.19 14.76
N VAL A 27 -19.10 -3.25 15.58
CA VAL A 27 -18.91 -4.63 15.13
C VAL A 27 -20.26 -5.24 14.78
N ARG A 28 -20.41 -5.60 13.49
CA ARG A 28 -21.63 -6.23 12.92
C ARG A 28 -21.25 -7.43 12.09
N LEU A 29 -21.26 -8.61 12.67
CA LEU A 29 -20.81 -9.83 12.03
C LEU A 29 -21.89 -10.46 11.16
N GLY A 30 -21.47 -11.09 10.05
CA GLY A 30 -22.31 -11.94 9.21
C GLY A 30 -23.38 -11.18 8.43
N LEU A 31 -23.11 -9.92 8.06
CA LEU A 31 -24.04 -9.12 7.26
C LEU A 31 -24.22 -9.72 5.85
N SER A 32 -25.46 -9.79 5.39
CA SER A 32 -25.77 -9.98 3.97
C SER A 32 -25.37 -8.74 3.15
N ALA A 33 -25.33 -8.87 1.82
CA ALA A 33 -24.98 -7.75 0.93
C ALA A 33 -25.90 -6.53 1.14
N ASP A 34 -27.21 -6.74 1.31
CA ASP A 34 -28.17 -5.65 1.54
C ASP A 34 -28.00 -5.00 2.92
N GLU A 35 -27.70 -5.82 3.95
CA GLU A 35 -27.42 -5.31 5.29
C GLU A 35 -26.11 -4.53 5.34
N LEU A 36 -25.09 -4.95 4.59
CA LEU A 36 -23.83 -4.22 4.44
C LEU A 36 -24.06 -2.86 3.80
N LEU A 37 -24.82 -2.80 2.69
CA LEU A 37 -25.19 -1.53 2.03
C LEU A 37 -25.93 -0.59 2.97
N ALA A 38 -26.75 -1.10 3.88
CA ALA A 38 -27.46 -0.30 4.87
C ALA A 38 -26.57 0.13 6.06
N ALA A 39 -25.50 -0.61 6.34
CA ALA A 39 -24.62 -0.38 7.50
C ALA A 39 -23.46 0.59 7.20
N VAL A 40 -22.99 0.62 5.95
CA VAL A 40 -21.80 1.39 5.52
C VAL A 40 -21.98 2.92 5.60
N PRO A 41 -23.15 3.53 5.32
CA PRO A 41 -23.30 4.98 5.43
C PRO A 41 -22.84 5.54 6.80
N GLY A 42 -22.06 6.64 6.76
CA GLY A 42 -21.47 7.26 7.95
C GLY A 42 -20.26 6.52 8.54
N ALA A 43 -19.78 5.44 7.90
CA ALA A 43 -18.52 4.80 8.29
C ALA A 43 -17.33 5.51 7.60
N HIS A 44 -16.29 5.79 8.39
CA HIS A 44 -15.02 6.36 7.90
C HIS A 44 -14.00 5.26 7.56
N ALA A 45 -14.14 4.10 8.19
CA ALA A 45 -13.35 2.92 7.88
C ALA A 45 -14.21 1.66 7.85
N LEU A 46 -13.87 0.72 6.98
CA LEU A 46 -14.48 -0.61 6.89
C LEU A 46 -13.40 -1.66 7.07
N ILE A 47 -13.53 -2.52 8.09
CA ILE A 47 -12.60 -3.62 8.34
C ILE A 47 -13.30 -4.94 8.02
N ILE A 48 -12.67 -5.72 7.11
CA ILE A 48 -13.19 -6.99 6.60
C ILE A 48 -12.13 -8.09 6.62
N ARG A 49 -12.55 -9.31 6.30
CA ARG A 49 -11.68 -10.43 5.92
C ARG A 49 -12.07 -10.97 4.54
N SER A 50 -12.36 -12.26 4.43
CA SER A 50 -12.61 -12.93 3.15
C SER A 50 -14.09 -13.16 2.82
N ALA A 51 -14.99 -13.03 3.79
CA ALA A 51 -16.41 -13.31 3.60
C ALA A 51 -17.24 -12.08 3.21
N THR A 52 -16.68 -10.88 3.31
CA THR A 52 -17.35 -9.62 2.96
C THR A 52 -16.84 -9.10 1.63
N ASP A 53 -17.73 -8.95 0.65
CA ASP A 53 -17.39 -8.36 -0.65
C ASP A 53 -17.57 -6.84 -0.61
N VAL A 54 -16.51 -6.11 -0.92
CA VAL A 54 -16.54 -4.64 -1.06
C VAL A 54 -16.63 -4.29 -2.54
N THR A 55 -17.87 -4.23 -3.01
CA THR A 55 -18.20 -3.92 -4.40
C THR A 55 -18.28 -2.40 -4.65
N ASP A 56 -18.38 -2.00 -5.92
CA ASP A 56 -18.66 -0.61 -6.30
C ASP A 56 -19.88 -0.03 -5.59
N ALA A 57 -20.95 -0.81 -5.42
CA ALA A 57 -22.17 -0.39 -4.72
C ALA A 57 -21.91 -0.11 -3.23
N VAL A 58 -21.10 -0.92 -2.55
CA VAL A 58 -20.72 -0.72 -1.15
C VAL A 58 -19.90 0.56 -1.00
N LEU A 59 -18.92 0.76 -1.87
CA LEU A 59 -18.09 1.96 -1.89
C LEU A 59 -18.89 3.23 -2.19
N ALA A 60 -19.87 3.14 -3.11
CA ALA A 60 -20.77 4.25 -3.43
C ALA A 60 -21.71 4.60 -2.26
N ALA A 61 -22.15 3.60 -1.48
CA ALA A 61 -23.00 3.83 -0.29
C ALA A 61 -22.21 4.46 0.87
N GLY A 62 -20.88 4.23 0.93
CA GLY A 62 -19.99 4.74 1.96
C GLY A 62 -19.33 6.06 1.57
N SER A 63 -20.09 7.14 1.40
CA SER A 63 -19.55 8.44 0.97
C SER A 63 -18.52 9.06 1.91
N GLU A 64 -18.46 8.61 3.16
CA GLU A 64 -17.50 9.06 4.18
C GLU A 64 -16.34 8.08 4.37
N LEU A 65 -16.29 6.99 3.59
CA LEU A 65 -15.20 6.01 3.68
C LEU A 65 -13.87 6.62 3.23
N MET A 66 -12.90 6.56 4.11
CA MET A 66 -11.51 6.94 3.86
C MET A 66 -10.64 5.71 3.60
N VAL A 67 -10.96 4.56 4.24
CA VAL A 67 -10.14 3.36 4.17
C VAL A 67 -10.96 2.07 4.29
N VAL A 68 -10.57 1.09 3.48
CA VAL A 68 -11.00 -0.32 3.61
C VAL A 68 -9.80 -1.14 4.05
N GLY A 69 -9.87 -1.75 5.23
CA GLY A 69 -8.83 -2.61 5.79
C GLY A 69 -9.21 -4.09 5.68
N ARG A 70 -8.48 -4.85 4.86
CA ARG A 70 -8.68 -6.30 4.73
C ARG A 70 -7.68 -7.06 5.59
N ALA A 71 -8.15 -7.72 6.67
CA ALA A 71 -7.31 -8.50 7.57
C ALA A 71 -6.86 -9.83 6.93
N GLY A 72 -5.91 -9.73 6.03
CA GLY A 72 -5.29 -10.82 5.27
C GLY A 72 -4.49 -10.29 4.08
N ILE A 73 -3.96 -11.18 3.23
CA ILE A 73 -3.09 -10.79 2.11
C ILE A 73 -3.88 -10.49 0.83
N GLY A 74 -4.78 -11.41 0.42
CA GLY A 74 -5.53 -11.27 -0.84
C GLY A 74 -6.52 -10.11 -0.79
N LEU A 75 -6.90 -9.63 -1.96
CA LEU A 75 -7.88 -8.55 -2.13
C LEU A 75 -8.96 -8.94 -3.15
N ASP A 76 -9.10 -10.22 -3.40
CA ASP A 76 -10.01 -10.77 -4.41
C ASP A 76 -11.48 -10.36 -4.18
N ASN A 77 -11.83 -10.00 -2.94
CA ASN A 77 -13.15 -9.53 -2.51
C ASN A 77 -13.26 -8.01 -2.33
N VAL A 78 -12.32 -7.22 -2.87
CA VAL A 78 -12.35 -5.74 -2.82
C VAL A 78 -12.20 -5.18 -4.24
N ASP A 79 -13.13 -4.36 -4.67
CA ASP A 79 -13.02 -3.58 -5.91
C ASP A 79 -12.06 -2.42 -5.70
N VAL A 80 -10.75 -2.70 -5.88
CA VAL A 80 -9.66 -1.75 -5.65
C VAL A 80 -9.73 -0.59 -6.64
N ASP A 81 -10.13 -0.83 -7.89
CA ASP A 81 -10.24 0.22 -8.92
C ASP A 81 -11.37 1.21 -8.58
N SER A 82 -12.50 0.69 -8.11
CA SER A 82 -13.61 1.53 -7.67
C SER A 82 -13.29 2.32 -6.39
N ALA A 83 -12.57 1.69 -5.44
CA ALA A 83 -12.08 2.37 -4.24
C ALA A 83 -11.13 3.52 -4.62
N THR A 84 -10.20 3.28 -5.55
CA THR A 84 -9.24 4.27 -6.04
C THR A 84 -9.93 5.48 -6.66
N LYS A 85 -10.92 5.25 -7.53
CA LYS A 85 -11.71 6.33 -8.16
C LYS A 85 -12.45 7.21 -7.14
N ARG A 86 -12.77 6.66 -5.97
CA ARG A 86 -13.47 7.39 -4.89
C ARG A 86 -12.52 7.94 -3.81
N GLY A 87 -11.22 7.82 -4.01
CA GLY A 87 -10.22 8.26 -3.02
C GLY A 87 -10.17 7.39 -1.76
N VAL A 88 -10.83 6.22 -1.77
CA VAL A 88 -10.82 5.29 -0.64
C VAL A 88 -9.54 4.46 -0.66
N MET A 89 -8.76 4.56 0.39
CA MET A 89 -7.55 3.76 0.55
C MET A 89 -7.91 2.30 0.81
N VAL A 90 -7.20 1.37 0.17
CA VAL A 90 -7.31 -0.07 0.44
C VAL A 90 -6.02 -0.55 1.07
N VAL A 91 -6.12 -1.17 2.25
CA VAL A 91 -4.97 -1.67 3.00
C VAL A 91 -5.13 -3.15 3.30
N ASN A 92 -4.03 -3.89 3.27
CA ASN A 92 -4.01 -5.31 3.62
C ASN A 92 -2.93 -5.63 4.66
N ALA A 93 -2.83 -6.92 5.05
CA ALA A 93 -1.84 -7.41 6.00
C ALA A 93 -0.88 -8.42 5.32
N PRO A 94 0.10 -7.97 4.50
CA PRO A 94 0.84 -8.82 3.57
C PRO A 94 1.85 -9.76 4.23
N GLN A 95 2.01 -9.69 5.55
CA GLN A 95 2.98 -10.52 6.29
C GLN A 95 2.30 -11.40 7.36
N SER A 96 0.98 -11.31 7.52
CA SER A 96 0.29 -11.91 8.66
C SER A 96 0.28 -13.44 8.64
N ASN A 97 0.09 -14.07 7.48
CA ASN A 97 -0.15 -15.51 7.36
C ASN A 97 0.95 -16.28 6.61
N ILE A 98 2.11 -15.68 6.33
CA ILE A 98 3.18 -16.31 5.54
C ILE A 98 3.64 -17.63 6.16
N VAL A 99 3.81 -17.66 7.49
CA VAL A 99 4.23 -18.86 8.23
C VAL A 99 3.13 -19.91 8.19
N SER A 100 1.90 -19.54 8.49
CA SER A 100 0.74 -20.45 8.53
C SER A 100 0.49 -21.11 7.18
N ALA A 101 0.54 -20.35 6.08
CA ALA A 101 0.39 -20.89 4.73
C ALA A 101 1.52 -21.87 4.37
N ALA A 102 2.77 -21.56 4.75
CA ALA A 102 3.88 -22.48 4.52
C ALA A 102 3.73 -23.78 5.33
N GLU A 103 3.26 -23.70 6.56
CA GLU A 103 3.02 -24.86 7.41
C GLU A 103 1.84 -25.69 6.92
N HIS A 104 0.76 -25.07 6.48
CA HIS A 104 -0.38 -25.77 5.88
C HIS A 104 0.01 -26.47 4.57
N THR A 105 0.86 -25.83 3.74
CA THR A 105 1.44 -26.48 2.55
C THR A 105 2.19 -27.74 2.91
N MET A 106 3.05 -27.69 3.93
CA MET A 106 3.78 -28.88 4.39
C MET A 106 2.87 -29.93 5.00
N ALA A 107 1.83 -29.52 5.73
CA ALA A 107 0.83 -30.43 6.29
C ALA A 107 0.10 -31.21 5.18
N LEU A 108 -0.37 -30.50 4.13
CA LEU A 108 -1.03 -31.12 2.98
C LEU A 108 -0.09 -32.01 2.15
N LEU A 109 1.16 -31.57 1.97
CA LEU A 109 2.19 -32.36 1.31
C LEU A 109 2.42 -33.70 2.04
N MET A 110 2.61 -33.65 3.35
CA MET A 110 2.79 -34.85 4.18
C MET A 110 1.53 -35.72 4.23
N ALA A 111 0.36 -35.12 4.35
CA ALA A 111 -0.92 -35.82 4.31
C ALA A 111 -1.12 -36.56 2.99
N SER A 112 -0.78 -35.92 1.86
CA SER A 112 -0.82 -36.52 0.53
C SER A 112 0.22 -37.63 0.36
N ALA A 113 1.45 -37.44 0.85
CA ALA A 113 2.49 -38.48 0.78
C ALA A 113 2.12 -39.76 1.54
N ARG A 114 1.34 -39.65 2.61
CA ARG A 114 1.02 -40.75 3.53
C ARG A 114 -0.46 -41.13 3.56
N ASN A 115 -1.30 -40.57 2.68
CA ASN A 115 -2.75 -40.84 2.56
C ASN A 115 -3.49 -40.71 3.92
N VAL A 116 -3.10 -39.72 4.75
CA VAL A 116 -3.54 -39.62 6.16
C VAL A 116 -5.06 -39.43 6.29
N PRO A 117 -5.72 -38.50 5.56
CA PRO A 117 -7.17 -38.31 5.70
C PRO A 117 -7.98 -39.53 5.29
N GLN A 118 -7.60 -40.19 4.22
CA GLN A 118 -8.27 -41.34 3.66
C GLN A 118 -8.12 -42.57 4.59
N ALA A 119 -6.90 -42.78 5.09
CA ALA A 119 -6.64 -43.87 6.04
C ALA A 119 -7.41 -43.67 7.36
N HIS A 120 -7.48 -42.44 7.84
CA HIS A 120 -8.27 -42.06 9.01
C HIS A 120 -9.77 -42.34 8.78
N ALA A 121 -10.34 -41.84 7.69
CA ALA A 121 -11.75 -42.06 7.36
C ALA A 121 -12.09 -43.56 7.26
N ALA A 122 -11.26 -44.34 6.56
CA ALA A 122 -11.45 -45.78 6.45
C ALA A 122 -11.46 -46.48 7.82
N LEU A 123 -10.55 -46.11 8.72
CA LEU A 123 -10.46 -46.70 10.05
C LEU A 123 -11.65 -46.32 10.95
N VAL A 124 -12.10 -45.07 10.90
CA VAL A 124 -13.30 -44.60 11.62
C VAL A 124 -14.55 -45.32 11.15
N ASP A 125 -14.64 -45.65 9.86
CA ASP A 125 -15.69 -46.49 9.28
C ASP A 125 -15.55 -48.01 9.60
N GLY A 126 -14.60 -48.38 10.45
CA GLY A 126 -14.36 -49.78 10.85
C GLY A 126 -13.60 -50.61 9.81
N ARG A 127 -12.98 -50.00 8.80
CA ARG A 127 -12.25 -50.71 7.73
C ARG A 127 -10.74 -50.67 8.02
N TRP A 128 -10.16 -51.88 8.19
CA TRP A 128 -8.71 -52.06 8.40
C TRP A 128 -8.02 -52.35 7.07
N GLU A 129 -7.78 -51.32 6.26
CA GLU A 129 -7.29 -51.44 4.87
C GLU A 129 -5.79 -51.06 4.76
N ARG A 130 -4.94 -51.63 5.55
CA ARG A 130 -3.52 -51.26 5.70
C ARG A 130 -2.75 -51.21 4.37
N SER A 131 -2.93 -52.17 3.48
CA SER A 131 -2.24 -52.25 2.19
C SER A 131 -2.74 -51.26 1.15
N ARG A 132 -3.97 -50.72 1.31
CA ARG A 132 -4.57 -49.75 0.38
C ARG A 132 -3.91 -48.38 0.53
N TRP A 133 -3.45 -48.02 1.71
CA TRP A 133 -2.95 -46.72 2.05
C TRP A 133 -1.42 -46.68 2.17
N GLU A 134 -0.71 -47.50 1.33
CA GLU A 134 0.75 -47.42 1.22
C GLU A 134 1.16 -46.03 0.72
N GLY A 135 2.07 -45.36 1.44
CA GLY A 135 2.54 -44.00 1.13
C GLY A 135 3.95 -44.00 0.57
N VAL A 136 4.50 -42.80 0.42
CA VAL A 136 5.88 -42.55 -0.02
C VAL A 136 6.64 -41.73 1.01
N GLU A 137 7.98 -41.93 1.06
CA GLU A 137 8.87 -41.08 1.86
C GLU A 137 9.18 -39.78 1.13
N LEU A 138 9.54 -38.74 1.87
CA LEU A 138 9.94 -37.43 1.31
C LEU A 138 11.47 -37.38 1.08
N CYS A 139 12.24 -38.15 1.86
CA CYS A 139 13.68 -38.19 1.73
C CYS A 139 14.10 -38.58 0.30
N ASP A 140 15.08 -37.89 -0.24
CA ASP A 140 15.61 -38.06 -1.61
C ASP A 140 14.58 -37.81 -2.74
N LYS A 141 13.40 -37.28 -2.42
CA LYS A 141 12.41 -36.83 -3.43
C LYS A 141 12.67 -35.39 -3.81
N THR A 142 12.28 -35.05 -5.04
CA THR A 142 12.37 -33.67 -5.55
C THR A 142 11.07 -32.91 -5.27
N LEU A 143 11.20 -31.78 -4.58
CA LEU A 143 10.13 -30.79 -4.47
C LEU A 143 10.34 -29.70 -5.52
N GLY A 144 9.39 -29.61 -6.47
CA GLY A 144 9.29 -28.49 -7.38
C GLY A 144 8.48 -27.34 -6.77
N ILE A 145 9.01 -26.15 -6.80
CA ILE A 145 8.42 -24.95 -6.22
C ILE A 145 8.14 -23.95 -7.33
N VAL A 146 6.89 -23.67 -7.62
CA VAL A 146 6.48 -22.68 -8.60
C VAL A 146 6.15 -21.38 -7.87
N GLY A 147 7.09 -20.43 -7.89
CA GLY A 147 7.09 -19.21 -7.11
C GLY A 147 7.93 -19.32 -5.82
N LEU A 148 9.13 -18.70 -5.85
CA LEU A 148 10.11 -18.72 -4.75
C LEU A 148 10.07 -17.40 -3.94
N GLY A 149 8.85 -16.86 -3.75
CA GLY A 149 8.59 -15.69 -2.92
C GLY A 149 8.69 -15.98 -1.41
N ARG A 150 7.99 -15.18 -0.60
CA ARG A 150 8.05 -15.29 0.87
C ARG A 150 7.60 -16.67 1.39
N ILE A 151 6.48 -17.19 0.88
CA ILE A 151 5.92 -18.49 1.29
C ILE A 151 6.76 -19.64 0.70
N GLY A 152 7.04 -19.60 -0.62
CA GLY A 152 7.84 -20.63 -1.28
C GLY A 152 9.21 -20.83 -0.64
N LYS A 153 9.87 -19.75 -0.20
CA LYS A 153 11.11 -19.81 0.58
C LYS A 153 10.93 -20.58 1.90
N LEU A 154 9.89 -20.28 2.67
CA LEU A 154 9.63 -20.96 3.95
C LEU A 154 9.28 -22.44 3.77
N VAL A 155 8.60 -22.80 2.68
CA VAL A 155 8.35 -24.19 2.29
C VAL A 155 9.65 -24.89 1.92
N ALA A 156 10.50 -24.25 1.11
CA ALA A 156 11.83 -24.75 0.77
C ALA A 156 12.69 -25.03 2.01
N ASP A 157 12.74 -24.09 2.95
CA ASP A 157 13.50 -24.24 4.19
C ASP A 157 13.01 -25.42 5.05
N ARG A 158 11.70 -25.67 5.11
CA ARG A 158 11.12 -26.81 5.82
C ARG A 158 11.36 -28.13 5.09
N ALA A 159 11.23 -28.15 3.78
CA ALA A 159 11.43 -29.34 2.95
C ALA A 159 12.89 -29.86 2.99
N LYS A 160 13.87 -28.98 3.17
CA LYS A 160 15.26 -29.39 3.46
C LYS A 160 15.39 -30.28 4.68
N GLY A 161 14.62 -29.97 5.74
CA GLY A 161 14.59 -30.78 6.96
C GLY A 161 14.13 -32.23 6.73
N PHE A 162 13.40 -32.49 5.64
CA PHE A 162 12.99 -33.82 5.19
C PHE A 162 13.96 -34.47 4.21
N GLY A 163 15.10 -33.84 3.92
CA GLY A 163 16.09 -34.39 2.98
C GLY A 163 15.65 -34.32 1.52
N MET A 164 14.76 -33.40 1.16
CA MET A 164 14.29 -33.25 -0.23
C MET A 164 15.31 -32.49 -1.08
N ARG A 165 15.44 -32.85 -2.36
CA ARG A 165 16.06 -32.00 -3.38
C ARG A 165 15.07 -30.90 -3.78
N LEU A 166 15.53 -29.64 -3.90
CA LEU A 166 14.70 -28.48 -4.16
C LEU A 166 15.02 -27.89 -5.54
N VAL A 167 14.02 -27.84 -6.39
CA VAL A 167 14.06 -27.13 -7.68
C VAL A 167 12.95 -26.09 -7.71
N ALA A 168 13.16 -24.95 -8.36
CA ALA A 168 12.13 -23.92 -8.43
C ALA A 168 12.09 -23.20 -9.79
N TYR A 169 10.92 -22.69 -10.10
CA TYR A 169 10.69 -21.71 -11.15
C TYR A 169 10.23 -20.39 -10.55
N ASP A 170 10.99 -19.33 -10.79
CA ASP A 170 10.60 -17.96 -10.43
C ASP A 170 11.33 -16.98 -11.35
N PRO A 171 10.64 -16.20 -12.20
CA PRO A 171 11.29 -15.29 -13.16
C PRO A 171 11.89 -14.04 -12.49
N PHE A 172 11.59 -13.78 -11.22
CA PHE A 172 12.03 -12.58 -10.48
C PHE A 172 13.13 -12.87 -9.46
N VAL A 173 13.53 -14.12 -9.27
CA VAL A 173 14.58 -14.52 -8.34
C VAL A 173 15.86 -14.81 -9.12
N SER A 174 17.00 -14.22 -8.70
CA SER A 174 18.30 -14.51 -9.30
C SER A 174 18.84 -15.88 -8.90
N GLU A 175 19.64 -16.50 -9.77
CA GLU A 175 20.30 -17.80 -9.51
C GLU A 175 21.14 -17.77 -8.22
N ASP A 176 21.89 -16.68 -7.96
CA ASP A 176 22.70 -16.51 -6.76
C ASP A 176 21.85 -16.51 -5.48
N ARG A 177 20.66 -15.88 -5.53
CA ARG A 177 19.73 -15.85 -4.41
C ARG A 177 19.13 -17.24 -4.15
N ALA A 178 18.69 -17.93 -5.18
CA ALA A 178 18.17 -19.29 -5.06
C ALA A 178 19.23 -20.26 -4.56
N LYS A 179 20.46 -20.17 -5.09
CA LYS A 179 21.60 -21.00 -4.66
C LYS A 179 21.95 -20.81 -3.19
N LYS A 180 21.90 -19.57 -2.68
CA LYS A 180 22.06 -19.29 -1.24
C LYS A 180 20.95 -19.93 -0.39
N MET A 181 19.78 -20.13 -0.94
CA MET A 181 18.66 -20.84 -0.32
C MET A 181 18.76 -22.37 -0.51
N GLY A 182 19.77 -22.88 -1.23
CA GLY A 182 19.93 -24.30 -1.54
C GLY A 182 18.86 -24.82 -2.49
N VAL A 183 18.37 -23.97 -3.39
CA VAL A 183 17.35 -24.26 -4.40
C VAL A 183 17.98 -24.06 -5.78
N GLU A 184 17.74 -24.99 -6.69
CA GLU A 184 18.14 -24.91 -8.10
C GLU A 184 17.03 -24.27 -8.92
N LEU A 185 17.34 -23.18 -9.65
CA LEU A 185 16.38 -22.56 -10.56
C LEU A 185 16.39 -23.27 -11.92
N LEU A 186 15.21 -23.62 -12.40
CA LEU A 186 14.99 -24.30 -13.67
C LEU A 186 13.82 -23.64 -14.44
N ALA A 187 13.73 -23.93 -15.73
CA ALA A 187 12.54 -23.59 -16.51
C ALA A 187 11.32 -24.35 -15.96
N LEU A 188 10.11 -23.80 -16.09
CA LEU A 188 8.88 -24.38 -15.54
C LEU A 188 8.68 -25.85 -15.98
N ASP A 189 8.88 -26.14 -17.25
CA ASP A 189 8.77 -27.50 -17.79
C ASP A 189 9.72 -28.49 -17.12
N GLN A 190 10.95 -28.05 -16.82
CA GLN A 190 11.94 -28.88 -16.15
C GLN A 190 11.60 -29.08 -14.68
N VAL A 191 11.11 -28.02 -13.99
CA VAL A 191 10.63 -28.14 -12.61
C VAL A 191 9.53 -29.20 -12.51
N VAL A 192 8.56 -29.16 -13.43
CA VAL A 192 7.45 -30.15 -13.46
C VAL A 192 7.95 -31.55 -13.75
N ALA A 193 8.83 -31.72 -14.76
CA ALA A 193 9.35 -33.00 -15.16
C ALA A 193 10.23 -33.70 -14.09
N GLU A 194 10.93 -32.91 -13.29
CA GLU A 194 11.82 -33.44 -12.25
C GLU A 194 11.14 -33.68 -10.90
N SER A 195 9.95 -33.11 -10.70
CA SER A 195 9.25 -33.10 -9.41
C SER A 195 8.62 -34.47 -9.06
N ASP A 196 8.74 -34.86 -7.79
CA ASP A 196 7.93 -35.89 -7.14
C ASP A 196 6.76 -35.25 -6.38
N PHE A 197 6.95 -34.01 -5.92
CA PHE A 197 5.92 -33.12 -5.37
C PHE A 197 6.06 -31.76 -6.04
N LEU A 198 4.96 -31.18 -6.46
CA LEU A 198 4.91 -29.85 -7.09
C LEU A 198 4.04 -28.92 -6.24
N THR A 199 4.59 -27.82 -5.76
CA THR A 199 3.84 -26.85 -4.95
C THR A 199 3.84 -25.47 -5.61
N VAL A 200 2.69 -24.77 -5.51
CA VAL A 200 2.46 -23.48 -6.15
C VAL A 200 2.37 -22.38 -5.10
N HIS A 201 3.10 -21.26 -5.33
CA HIS A 201 3.15 -20.09 -4.45
C HIS A 201 3.16 -18.79 -5.25
N LEU A 202 2.24 -18.68 -6.22
CA LEU A 202 2.08 -17.52 -7.10
C LEU A 202 0.83 -16.70 -6.73
N PRO A 203 0.81 -15.40 -7.02
CA PRO A 203 -0.41 -14.62 -7.02
C PRO A 203 -1.32 -15.04 -8.19
N LYS A 204 -2.63 -14.76 -8.07
CA LYS A 204 -3.59 -14.91 -9.16
C LYS A 204 -3.52 -13.69 -10.08
N THR A 205 -3.04 -13.88 -11.28
CA THR A 205 -2.97 -12.86 -12.33
C THR A 205 -3.42 -13.47 -13.66
N PRO A 206 -3.70 -12.67 -14.71
CA PRO A 206 -4.01 -13.22 -16.04
C PRO A 206 -2.96 -14.21 -16.55
N GLU A 207 -1.67 -14.00 -16.22
CA GLU A 207 -0.54 -14.83 -16.68
C GLU A 207 -0.39 -16.12 -15.88
N THR A 208 -0.93 -16.17 -14.65
CA THR A 208 -0.82 -17.35 -13.77
C THR A 208 -2.09 -18.19 -13.75
N LEU A 209 -3.20 -17.68 -14.27
CA LEU A 209 -4.44 -18.45 -14.41
C LEU A 209 -4.23 -19.61 -15.39
N GLY A 210 -4.59 -20.84 -14.95
CA GLY A 210 -4.42 -22.05 -15.75
C GLY A 210 -2.98 -22.41 -16.06
N LEU A 211 -2.01 -21.87 -15.31
CA LEU A 211 -0.58 -22.12 -15.53
C LEU A 211 -0.27 -23.62 -15.40
N ILE A 212 -0.83 -24.28 -14.40
CA ILE A 212 -0.70 -25.72 -14.20
C ILE A 212 -1.92 -26.40 -14.82
N ASN A 213 -1.81 -26.73 -16.10
CA ASN A 213 -2.83 -27.34 -16.92
C ASN A 213 -2.41 -28.76 -17.38
N ARG A 214 -3.29 -29.41 -18.16
CA ARG A 214 -3.04 -30.75 -18.68
C ARG A 214 -1.74 -30.85 -19.48
N ASP A 215 -1.46 -29.90 -20.37
CA ASP A 215 -0.27 -29.95 -21.24
C ASP A 215 1.02 -29.92 -20.43
N LEU A 216 1.02 -29.20 -19.33
CA LEU A 216 2.14 -29.15 -18.40
C LEU A 216 2.23 -30.42 -17.55
N LEU A 217 1.10 -30.92 -17.06
CA LEU A 217 1.03 -32.14 -16.24
C LEU A 217 1.41 -33.41 -17.01
N LEU A 218 1.22 -33.45 -18.34
CA LEU A 218 1.70 -34.53 -19.21
C LEU A 218 3.24 -34.67 -19.24
N LYS A 219 3.97 -33.62 -18.83
CA LYS A 219 5.44 -33.65 -18.72
C LYS A 219 5.93 -34.15 -17.36
N ALA A 220 5.02 -34.28 -16.39
CA ALA A 220 5.34 -34.66 -15.02
C ALA A 220 5.63 -36.17 -14.90
N LYS A 221 6.25 -36.54 -13.78
CA LYS A 221 6.35 -37.97 -13.40
C LYS A 221 4.97 -38.51 -13.05
N PRO A 222 4.65 -39.77 -13.39
CA PRO A 222 3.39 -40.39 -12.96
C PRO A 222 3.21 -40.46 -11.44
N SER A 223 4.30 -40.33 -10.68
CA SER A 223 4.29 -40.30 -9.21
C SER A 223 4.06 -38.91 -8.61
N VAL A 224 4.00 -37.85 -9.43
CA VAL A 224 3.91 -36.48 -8.91
C VAL A 224 2.60 -36.25 -8.16
N ARG A 225 2.68 -35.46 -7.09
CA ARG A 225 1.55 -34.91 -6.35
C ARG A 225 1.60 -33.39 -6.39
N VAL A 226 0.47 -32.77 -6.77
CA VAL A 226 0.35 -31.31 -6.91
C VAL A 226 -0.26 -30.74 -5.63
N ILE A 227 0.38 -29.72 -5.05
CA ILE A 227 -0.08 -29.01 -3.84
C ILE A 227 -0.36 -27.55 -4.18
N ASN A 228 -1.59 -27.09 -3.90
CA ASN A 228 -1.96 -25.68 -4.08
C ASN A 228 -2.61 -25.11 -2.81
N VAL A 229 -1.86 -24.26 -2.10
CA VAL A 229 -2.30 -23.47 -0.95
C VAL A 229 -2.13 -21.96 -1.26
N ALA A 230 -2.05 -21.60 -2.55
CA ALA A 230 -1.83 -20.23 -2.99
C ALA A 230 -3.14 -19.53 -3.39
N ARG A 231 -3.62 -19.80 -4.60
CA ARG A 231 -4.88 -19.26 -5.15
C ARG A 231 -5.54 -20.27 -6.06
N GLY A 232 -6.88 -20.30 -6.02
CA GLY A 232 -7.69 -21.08 -6.95
C GLY A 232 -7.56 -20.58 -8.39
N GLY A 233 -7.69 -21.51 -9.34
CA GLY A 233 -7.57 -21.23 -10.76
C GLY A 233 -6.13 -21.17 -11.31
N ILE A 234 -5.08 -21.18 -10.47
CA ILE A 234 -3.68 -21.30 -10.95
C ILE A 234 -3.43 -22.72 -11.46
N VAL A 235 -3.95 -23.69 -10.74
CA VAL A 235 -4.07 -25.08 -11.20
C VAL A 235 -5.44 -25.23 -11.82
N ASP A 236 -5.52 -25.68 -13.07
CA ASP A 236 -6.79 -25.99 -13.70
C ASP A 236 -7.40 -27.23 -13.03
N GLU A 237 -8.54 -27.06 -12.38
CA GLU A 237 -9.16 -28.07 -11.55
C GLU A 237 -9.77 -29.23 -12.37
N GLY A 238 -10.26 -28.91 -13.58
CA GLY A 238 -10.79 -29.90 -14.51
C GLY A 238 -9.67 -30.79 -15.06
N ASP A 239 -8.62 -30.17 -15.59
CA ASP A 239 -7.45 -30.87 -16.10
C ASP A 239 -6.77 -31.71 -15.02
N LEU A 240 -6.68 -31.16 -13.78
CA LEU A 240 -6.12 -31.86 -12.63
C LEU A 240 -6.92 -33.12 -12.31
N ALA A 241 -8.25 -33.02 -12.23
CA ALA A 241 -9.13 -34.14 -11.94
C ALA A 241 -8.98 -35.26 -13.01
N ASP A 242 -8.95 -34.88 -14.28
CA ASP A 242 -8.80 -35.81 -15.40
C ASP A 242 -7.41 -36.45 -15.39
N CYS A 243 -6.34 -35.70 -15.16
CA CYS A 243 -4.98 -36.24 -15.06
C CYS A 243 -4.83 -37.24 -13.92
N VAL A 244 -5.50 -37.05 -12.79
CA VAL A 244 -5.47 -38.02 -11.69
C VAL A 244 -6.29 -39.24 -12.01
N ARG A 245 -7.49 -39.11 -12.60
CA ARG A 245 -8.36 -40.27 -13.01
C ARG A 245 -7.69 -41.12 -14.07
N GLU A 246 -6.98 -40.52 -15.00
CA GLU A 246 -6.25 -41.20 -16.07
C GLU A 246 -4.91 -41.78 -15.58
N GLY A 247 -4.47 -41.49 -14.35
CA GLY A 247 -3.20 -41.98 -13.81
C GLY A 247 -1.97 -41.28 -14.39
N ILE A 248 -2.13 -40.12 -15.00
CA ILE A 248 -1.03 -39.29 -15.50
C ILE A 248 -0.22 -38.77 -14.32
N ILE A 249 -0.88 -38.41 -13.22
CA ILE A 249 -0.27 -38.01 -11.94
C ILE A 249 -0.88 -38.80 -10.78
N ALA A 250 -0.15 -38.93 -9.66
CA ALA A 250 -0.55 -39.75 -8.53
C ALA A 250 -1.63 -39.14 -7.64
N GLY A 251 -1.79 -37.82 -7.61
CA GLY A 251 -2.78 -37.17 -6.75
C GLY A 251 -2.51 -35.67 -6.57
N ALA A 252 -3.30 -35.06 -5.70
CA ALA A 252 -3.16 -33.63 -5.38
C ALA A 252 -3.62 -33.30 -3.94
N ALA A 253 -3.28 -32.11 -3.47
CA ALA A 253 -3.82 -31.52 -2.26
C ALA A 253 -4.10 -30.03 -2.47
N LEU A 254 -5.35 -29.63 -2.32
CA LEU A 254 -5.83 -28.29 -2.63
C LEU A 254 -6.49 -27.64 -1.41
N ASP A 255 -6.10 -26.44 -1.11
CA ASP A 255 -6.72 -25.61 -0.07
C ASP A 255 -7.57 -24.47 -0.66
N VAL A 256 -7.44 -24.24 -1.97
CA VAL A 256 -8.02 -23.10 -2.68
C VAL A 256 -8.66 -23.54 -4.00
N PHE A 257 -9.73 -22.83 -4.42
CA PHE A 257 -10.54 -23.18 -5.57
C PHE A 257 -10.81 -21.98 -6.46
N SER A 258 -11.11 -22.23 -7.73
CA SER A 258 -11.43 -21.20 -8.74
C SER A 258 -12.64 -20.35 -8.34
N THR A 259 -13.63 -20.99 -7.68
CA THR A 259 -14.79 -20.34 -7.07
C THR A 259 -14.89 -20.77 -5.61
N GLU A 260 -15.00 -19.84 -4.70
CA GLU A 260 -15.14 -20.07 -3.26
C GLU A 260 -16.37 -19.32 -2.71
N PRO A 261 -17.17 -19.92 -1.82
CA PRO A 261 -17.03 -21.28 -1.26
C PRO A 261 -17.34 -22.39 -2.27
N MET A 262 -16.54 -23.47 -2.26
CA MET A 262 -16.71 -24.64 -3.09
C MET A 262 -17.29 -25.81 -2.27
N THR A 263 -18.53 -26.19 -2.53
CA THR A 263 -19.22 -27.28 -1.82
C THR A 263 -19.44 -28.53 -2.68
N GLU A 264 -19.30 -28.40 -3.99
CA GLU A 264 -19.43 -29.50 -4.95
C GLU A 264 -18.31 -29.37 -6.00
N SER A 265 -17.54 -30.44 -6.22
CA SER A 265 -16.45 -30.47 -7.20
C SER A 265 -16.15 -31.88 -7.64
N PRO A 266 -15.77 -32.08 -8.94
CA PRO A 266 -15.25 -33.38 -9.41
C PRO A 266 -14.02 -33.88 -8.65
N LEU A 267 -13.30 -32.99 -7.99
CA LEU A 267 -12.13 -33.32 -7.17
C LEU A 267 -12.50 -34.10 -5.90
N PHE A 268 -13.69 -33.87 -5.36
CA PHE A 268 -14.13 -34.48 -4.09
C PHE A 268 -14.44 -36.00 -4.21
N GLU A 269 -14.63 -36.47 -5.45
CA GLU A 269 -14.90 -37.87 -5.75
C GLU A 269 -13.63 -38.71 -5.95
N ILE A 270 -12.43 -38.09 -5.88
CA ILE A 270 -11.16 -38.75 -6.20
C ILE A 270 -10.39 -39.02 -4.90
N ASP A 271 -10.28 -40.28 -4.50
CA ASP A 271 -9.63 -40.69 -3.24
C ASP A 271 -8.19 -40.15 -3.07
N SER A 272 -7.45 -39.97 -4.17
CA SER A 272 -6.06 -39.47 -4.12
C SER A 272 -5.93 -37.93 -4.11
N ILE A 273 -7.05 -37.23 -4.04
CA ILE A 273 -7.10 -35.78 -3.89
C ILE A 273 -7.53 -35.40 -2.46
N ILE A 274 -6.76 -34.58 -1.79
CA ILE A 274 -7.08 -34.02 -0.48
C ILE A 274 -7.55 -32.58 -0.67
N VAL A 275 -8.60 -32.19 0.04
CA VAL A 275 -9.14 -30.83 -0.04
C VAL A 275 -9.34 -30.24 1.35
N THR A 276 -9.10 -28.93 1.50
CA THR A 276 -9.38 -28.16 2.71
C THR A 276 -10.03 -26.82 2.34
N PRO A 277 -10.92 -26.25 3.19
CA PRO A 277 -11.72 -25.08 2.84
C PRO A 277 -10.99 -23.77 3.13
N HIS A 278 -9.91 -23.51 2.39
CA HIS A 278 -9.09 -22.30 2.43
C HIS A 278 -8.56 -21.98 3.84
N LEU A 279 -7.82 -22.91 4.43
CA LEU A 279 -7.30 -22.85 5.81
C LEU A 279 -5.88 -22.29 5.92
N GLY A 280 -5.22 -21.96 4.81
CA GLY A 280 -3.82 -21.51 4.81
C GLY A 280 -3.51 -20.31 5.75
N ALA A 281 -4.50 -19.47 6.03
CA ALA A 281 -4.40 -18.35 6.98
C ALA A 281 -5.15 -18.59 8.30
N SER A 282 -5.78 -19.75 8.49
CA SER A 282 -6.69 -20.02 9.62
C SER A 282 -5.95 -20.51 10.85
N THR A 283 -5.01 -19.71 11.35
CA THR A 283 -4.37 -19.91 12.65
C THR A 283 -4.59 -18.68 13.53
N ARG A 284 -4.58 -18.87 14.86
CA ARG A 284 -4.73 -17.77 15.81
C ARG A 284 -3.65 -16.71 15.58
N GLU A 285 -2.40 -17.14 15.42
CA GLU A 285 -1.25 -16.26 15.24
C GLU A 285 -1.34 -15.42 13.97
N ALA A 286 -1.85 -16.00 12.87
CA ALA A 286 -2.07 -15.27 11.63
C ALA A 286 -3.21 -14.24 11.77
N GLN A 287 -4.28 -14.60 12.46
CA GLN A 287 -5.44 -13.73 12.71
C GLN A 287 -5.07 -12.57 13.64
N ASP A 288 -4.33 -12.85 14.73
CA ASP A 288 -3.85 -11.83 15.65
C ASP A 288 -2.96 -10.80 14.93
N LYS A 289 -1.97 -11.29 14.15
CA LYS A 289 -1.08 -10.43 13.35
C LYS A 289 -1.84 -9.61 12.31
N ALA A 290 -2.83 -10.22 11.66
CA ALA A 290 -3.64 -9.51 10.66
C ALA A 290 -4.47 -8.40 11.30
N GLY A 291 -5.13 -8.69 12.43
CA GLY A 291 -5.92 -7.73 13.18
C GLY A 291 -5.09 -6.54 13.68
N ASP A 292 -3.94 -6.81 14.30
CA ASP A 292 -3.01 -5.78 14.77
C ASP A 292 -2.47 -4.91 13.62
N THR A 293 -2.11 -5.54 12.50
CA THR A 293 -1.61 -4.82 11.33
C THR A 293 -2.69 -3.90 10.76
N ILE A 294 -3.90 -4.42 10.54
CA ILE A 294 -4.99 -3.63 9.95
C ILE A 294 -5.43 -2.51 10.88
N ALA A 295 -5.54 -2.74 12.19
CA ALA A 295 -5.84 -1.68 13.14
C ALA A 295 -4.83 -0.52 13.04
N SER A 296 -3.54 -0.84 12.97
CA SER A 296 -2.48 0.16 12.82
C SER A 296 -2.58 0.91 11.48
N MET A 297 -2.84 0.21 10.36
CA MET A 297 -2.98 0.84 9.04
C MET A 297 -4.23 1.73 8.96
N VAL A 298 -5.35 1.27 9.49
CA VAL A 298 -6.59 2.06 9.56
C VAL A 298 -6.40 3.33 10.40
N GLN A 299 -5.70 3.24 11.54
CA GLN A 299 -5.39 4.39 12.38
C GLN A 299 -4.57 5.44 11.62
N LEU A 300 -3.49 5.02 10.92
CA LEU A 300 -2.68 5.92 10.10
C LEU A 300 -3.50 6.57 8.99
N ALA A 301 -4.35 5.79 8.30
CA ALA A 301 -5.21 6.31 7.24
C ALA A 301 -6.19 7.37 7.76
N LEU A 302 -6.85 7.11 8.90
CA LEU A 302 -7.79 8.05 9.53
C LEU A 302 -7.10 9.31 10.06
N ALA A 303 -5.81 9.23 10.43
CA ALA A 303 -4.99 10.38 10.80
C ALA A 303 -4.47 11.16 9.59
N GLY A 304 -4.68 10.68 8.35
CA GLY A 304 -4.13 11.26 7.14
C GLY A 304 -2.61 11.05 6.98
N GLU A 305 -2.04 10.14 7.76
CA GLU A 305 -0.63 9.79 7.73
C GLU A 305 -0.31 8.78 6.62
N PHE A 306 0.97 8.63 6.31
CA PHE A 306 1.41 7.62 5.35
C PHE A 306 1.13 6.19 5.83
N VAL A 307 0.52 5.37 4.96
CA VAL A 307 0.12 4.00 5.26
C VAL A 307 1.00 3.00 4.48
N PRO A 308 1.93 2.28 5.13
CA PRO A 308 2.91 1.42 4.46
C PRO A 308 2.32 0.28 3.61
N PHE A 309 1.14 -0.21 3.98
CA PHE A 309 0.49 -1.34 3.29
C PHE A 309 -0.74 -0.93 2.48
N ALA A 310 -0.81 0.33 2.06
CA ALA A 310 -1.80 0.78 1.09
C ALA A 310 -1.48 0.16 -0.29
N VAL A 311 -2.46 -0.50 -0.90
CA VAL A 311 -2.26 -1.22 -2.17
C VAL A 311 -2.58 -0.37 -3.39
N ASN A 312 -3.39 0.66 -3.22
CA ASN A 312 -3.79 1.59 -4.26
C ASN A 312 -3.14 2.98 -4.11
N VAL A 313 -2.06 3.06 -3.36
CA VAL A 313 -1.14 4.21 -3.34
C VAL A 313 0.08 3.82 -4.16
N ASN A 314 0.34 4.54 -5.25
CA ASN A 314 1.42 4.21 -6.19
C ASN A 314 2.78 4.74 -5.71
N ALA A 315 3.15 4.40 -4.47
CA ALA A 315 4.44 4.73 -3.89
C ALA A 315 4.98 3.58 -3.04
N ALA A 316 6.29 3.36 -3.10
CA ALA A 316 6.94 2.43 -2.19
C ALA A 316 6.95 2.99 -0.76
N GLU A 317 7.15 2.11 0.23
CA GLU A 317 7.31 2.51 1.62
C GLU A 317 8.38 3.60 1.73
N ALA A 318 8.02 4.75 2.29
CA ALA A 318 8.94 5.85 2.49
C ALA A 318 10.11 5.41 3.37
N SER A 319 11.33 5.53 2.87
CA SER A 319 12.54 5.27 3.65
C SER A 319 12.59 6.20 4.87
N GLU A 320 13.37 5.84 5.88
CA GLU A 320 13.61 6.71 7.05
C GLU A 320 14.14 8.09 6.64
N THR A 321 14.83 8.18 5.51
CA THR A 321 15.35 9.44 4.94
C THR A 321 14.25 10.30 4.31
N ILE A 322 13.28 9.69 3.63
CA ILE A 322 12.17 10.38 2.92
C ILE A 322 11.03 10.77 3.87
N ARG A 323 10.71 9.92 4.85
CA ARG A 323 9.56 10.11 5.75
C ARG A 323 9.47 11.49 6.41
N PRO A 324 10.57 12.09 6.92
CA PRO A 324 10.50 13.43 7.51
C PRO A 324 10.11 14.54 6.54
N TYR A 325 10.28 14.32 5.21
CA TYR A 325 9.92 15.29 4.18
C TYR A 325 8.43 15.28 3.81
N LEU A 326 7.67 14.24 4.15
CA LEU A 326 6.25 14.14 3.77
C LEU A 326 5.41 15.31 4.26
N PRO A 327 5.45 15.71 5.55
CA PRO A 327 4.70 16.86 6.03
C PRO A 327 5.16 18.19 5.39
N LEU A 328 6.46 18.30 5.05
CA LEU A 328 6.98 19.47 4.36
C LEU A 328 6.47 19.53 2.92
N ALA A 329 6.48 18.40 2.20
CA ALA A 329 6.01 18.29 0.83
C ALA A 329 4.51 18.64 0.71
N GLU A 330 3.69 18.11 1.60
CA GLU A 330 2.25 18.40 1.67
C GLU A 330 2.03 19.91 1.91
N ARG A 331 2.67 20.48 2.92
CA ARG A 331 2.56 21.92 3.23
C ARG A 331 3.04 22.78 2.07
N LEU A 332 4.15 22.41 1.44
CA LEU A 332 4.71 23.14 0.30
C LEU A 332 3.75 23.16 -0.88
N GLY A 333 3.04 22.04 -1.15
CA GLY A 333 2.00 21.96 -2.19
C GLY A 333 0.88 22.97 -1.97
N GLY A 334 0.35 23.09 -0.75
CA GLY A 334 -0.70 24.04 -0.42
C GLY A 334 -0.25 25.49 -0.51
N LEU A 335 0.95 25.81 -0.02
CA LEU A 335 1.52 27.15 -0.16
C LEU A 335 1.79 27.52 -1.62
N PHE A 336 2.23 26.55 -2.43
CA PHE A 336 2.56 26.79 -3.83
C PHE A 336 1.33 27.12 -4.67
N VAL A 337 0.21 26.42 -4.52
CA VAL A 337 -1.01 26.76 -5.27
C VAL A 337 -1.54 28.14 -4.88
N SER A 338 -1.42 28.53 -3.62
CA SER A 338 -1.75 29.88 -3.16
C SER A 338 -0.79 30.95 -3.72
N LEU A 339 0.48 30.60 -3.95
CA LEU A 339 1.48 31.51 -4.56
C LEU A 339 1.17 31.76 -6.03
N VAL A 340 0.85 30.71 -6.78
CA VAL A 340 0.51 30.79 -8.21
C VAL A 340 -0.85 31.47 -8.42
N GLY A 341 -1.82 31.25 -7.54
CA GLY A 341 -3.15 31.86 -7.58
C GLY A 341 -4.09 31.24 -8.62
N GLU A 342 -3.61 30.35 -9.47
CA GLU A 342 -4.38 29.58 -10.46
C GLU A 342 -3.75 28.21 -10.66
N LEU A 343 -4.46 27.28 -11.33
CA LEU A 343 -3.90 25.96 -11.62
C LEU A 343 -2.89 26.05 -12.78
N PRO A 344 -1.60 25.74 -12.56
CA PRO A 344 -0.62 25.73 -13.65
C PRO A 344 -0.87 24.50 -14.54
N PRO A 345 -0.66 24.60 -15.86
CA PRO A 345 -0.78 23.45 -16.77
C PRO A 345 0.30 22.37 -16.51
N GLU A 346 1.40 22.75 -15.91
CA GLU A 346 2.51 21.87 -15.52
C GLU A 346 2.99 22.23 -14.12
N LEU A 347 3.14 21.20 -13.28
CA LEU A 347 3.75 21.26 -11.95
C LEU A 347 5.02 20.41 -11.97
N GLU A 348 6.18 21.06 -11.89
CA GLU A 348 7.48 20.39 -11.76
C GLU A 348 7.84 20.25 -10.27
N ILE A 349 8.14 19.02 -9.86
CA ILE A 349 8.57 18.66 -8.49
C ILE A 349 10.02 18.22 -8.57
N CYS A 350 10.92 19.05 -8.00
CA CYS A 350 12.36 18.80 -8.05
C CYS A 350 12.85 18.33 -6.69
N THR A 351 13.52 17.18 -6.67
CA THR A 351 14.19 16.62 -5.49
C THR A 351 15.69 16.63 -5.68
N GLU A 352 16.43 17.21 -4.73
CA GLU A 352 17.88 17.32 -4.83
C GLU A 352 18.58 16.76 -3.59
N GLY A 353 19.80 16.24 -3.77
CA GLY A 353 20.64 15.72 -2.70
C GLY A 353 20.41 14.23 -2.42
N GLU A 354 20.57 13.82 -1.17
CA GLU A 354 20.47 12.40 -0.76
C GLU A 354 19.08 11.80 -1.02
N ILE A 355 18.00 12.59 -0.88
CA ILE A 355 16.63 12.14 -1.12
C ILE A 355 16.39 11.70 -2.56
N ALA A 356 17.10 12.28 -3.52
CA ALA A 356 17.02 11.91 -4.93
C ALA A 356 17.53 10.47 -5.22
N GLY A 357 18.26 9.86 -4.29
CA GLY A 357 18.72 8.47 -4.39
C GLY A 357 17.68 7.42 -3.98
N TYR A 358 16.49 7.85 -3.54
CA TYR A 358 15.38 7.00 -3.10
C TYR A 358 14.18 7.11 -4.04
N ASP A 359 13.16 6.29 -3.79
CA ASP A 359 11.87 6.43 -4.48
C ASP A 359 11.14 7.68 -3.97
N THR A 360 11.09 8.72 -4.79
CA THR A 360 10.51 10.05 -4.47
C THR A 360 9.02 10.17 -4.80
N ARG A 361 8.40 9.15 -5.42
CA ARG A 361 6.96 9.19 -5.79
C ARG A 361 6.03 9.51 -4.63
N ILE A 362 6.39 9.11 -3.41
CA ILE A 362 5.60 9.46 -2.22
C ILE A 362 5.66 10.95 -1.89
N LEU A 363 6.77 11.65 -2.21
CA LEU A 363 6.86 13.11 -2.05
C LEU A 363 5.99 13.82 -3.09
N GLU A 364 5.95 13.31 -4.33
CA GLU A 364 5.02 13.78 -5.36
C GLU A 364 3.58 13.68 -4.87
N LEU A 365 3.17 12.51 -4.36
CA LEU A 365 1.82 12.32 -3.81
C LEU A 365 1.53 13.25 -2.64
N ALA A 366 2.51 13.52 -1.76
CA ALA A 366 2.37 14.45 -0.65
C ALA A 366 2.19 15.90 -1.14
N VAL A 367 2.97 16.31 -2.14
CA VAL A 367 2.82 17.64 -2.79
C VAL A 367 1.43 17.78 -3.40
N LEU A 368 0.99 16.79 -4.19
CA LEU A 368 -0.33 16.82 -4.83
C LEU A 368 -1.46 16.84 -3.82
N LYS A 369 -1.34 16.06 -2.73
CA LYS A 369 -2.31 16.07 -1.63
C LYS A 369 -2.47 17.47 -1.04
N GLY A 370 -1.36 18.15 -0.73
CA GLY A 370 -1.38 19.52 -0.22
C GLY A 370 -1.88 20.53 -1.26
N PHE A 371 -1.43 20.39 -2.51
CA PHE A 371 -1.79 21.28 -3.62
C PHE A 371 -3.30 21.29 -3.89
N PHE A 372 -3.90 20.11 -4.06
CA PHE A 372 -5.34 20.00 -4.27
C PHE A 372 -6.15 20.14 -2.98
N GLY A 373 -5.59 19.78 -1.83
CA GLY A 373 -6.24 19.96 -0.53
C GLY A 373 -6.52 21.42 -0.18
N ALA A 374 -5.69 22.36 -0.66
CA ALA A 374 -5.90 23.77 -0.45
C ALA A 374 -7.01 24.40 -1.31
N ILE A 375 -7.46 23.73 -2.37
CA ILE A 375 -8.41 24.28 -3.35
C ILE A 375 -9.65 23.41 -3.58
N SER A 376 -9.71 22.21 -3.01
CA SER A 376 -10.84 21.28 -3.15
C SER A 376 -11.72 21.30 -1.90
N ASP A 377 -13.04 21.29 -2.11
CA ASP A 377 -14.02 21.08 -1.03
C ASP A 377 -14.11 19.58 -0.60
N GLU A 378 -13.55 18.68 -1.42
CA GLU A 378 -13.53 17.25 -1.14
C GLU A 378 -12.23 16.85 -0.42
N ALA A 379 -12.31 15.78 0.38
CA ALA A 379 -11.12 15.26 1.07
C ALA A 379 -10.09 14.74 0.06
N VAL A 380 -8.90 15.34 0.05
CA VAL A 380 -7.80 14.91 -0.80
C VAL A 380 -6.87 13.97 -0.04
N THR A 381 -6.57 12.84 -0.63
CA THR A 381 -5.76 11.77 -0.06
C THR A 381 -4.60 11.42 -1.00
N TYR A 382 -3.62 10.63 -0.52
CA TYR A 382 -2.56 10.08 -1.39
C TYR A 382 -3.10 9.22 -2.55
N VAL A 383 -4.36 8.76 -2.45
CA VAL A 383 -5.00 7.88 -3.43
C VAL A 383 -5.61 8.68 -4.59
N ASN A 384 -6.38 9.73 -4.28
CA ASN A 384 -7.11 10.51 -5.31
C ASN A 384 -6.35 11.72 -5.84
N ALA A 385 -5.30 12.19 -5.17
CA ALA A 385 -4.53 13.35 -5.59
C ALA A 385 -4.00 13.27 -7.05
N PRO A 386 -3.45 12.13 -7.54
CA PRO A 386 -3.04 12.00 -8.94
C PRO A 386 -4.20 12.11 -9.92
N GLN A 387 -5.38 11.55 -9.59
CA GLN A 387 -6.57 11.65 -10.44
C GLN A 387 -7.09 13.08 -10.53
N LEU A 388 -7.02 13.83 -9.41
CA LEU A 388 -7.36 15.25 -9.41
C LEU A 388 -6.42 16.04 -10.32
N ALA A 389 -5.12 15.75 -10.34
CA ALA A 389 -4.19 16.36 -11.28
C ALA A 389 -4.60 16.10 -12.74
N GLU A 390 -4.92 14.85 -13.08
CA GLU A 390 -5.38 14.48 -14.42
C GLU A 390 -6.71 15.15 -14.79
N GLN A 391 -7.70 15.15 -13.88
CA GLN A 391 -9.03 15.76 -14.09
C GLN A 391 -8.94 17.27 -14.31
N HIS A 392 -8.03 17.93 -13.60
CA HIS A 392 -7.81 19.37 -13.74
C HIS A 392 -6.79 19.72 -14.83
N GLY A 393 -6.25 18.75 -15.56
CA GLY A 393 -5.33 18.95 -16.66
C GLY A 393 -3.94 19.45 -16.22
N VAL A 394 -3.54 19.16 -14.97
CA VAL A 394 -2.21 19.49 -14.45
C VAL A 394 -1.26 18.35 -14.77
N THR A 395 -0.27 18.60 -15.62
CA THR A 395 0.79 17.64 -15.91
C THR A 395 1.84 17.70 -14.79
N VAL A 396 2.07 16.59 -14.11
CA VAL A 396 3.11 16.50 -13.07
C VAL A 396 4.41 15.98 -13.66
N ARG A 397 5.53 16.65 -13.35
CA ARG A 397 6.85 16.27 -13.80
C ARG A 397 7.81 16.13 -12.63
N ASP A 398 8.32 14.94 -12.41
CA ASP A 398 9.36 14.67 -11.40
C ASP A 398 10.77 14.90 -11.99
N VAL A 399 11.60 15.66 -11.27
CA VAL A 399 12.98 15.95 -11.61
C VAL A 399 13.87 15.64 -10.42
N SER A 400 14.83 14.76 -10.59
CA SER A 400 15.72 14.34 -9.50
C SER A 400 17.18 14.65 -9.81
N SER A 401 17.92 15.19 -8.83
CA SER A 401 19.35 15.47 -8.91
C SER A 401 20.06 14.95 -7.66
N SER A 402 21.08 14.13 -7.81
CA SER A 402 21.89 13.64 -6.69
C SER A 402 22.79 14.71 -6.04
N SER A 403 22.86 15.89 -6.62
CA SER A 403 23.63 17.03 -6.08
C SER A 403 22.70 18.20 -5.77
N SER A 404 22.90 18.82 -4.61
CA SER A 404 22.32 20.11 -4.23
C SER A 404 23.46 21.07 -3.91
N THR A 405 23.31 22.34 -4.23
CA THR A 405 24.43 23.32 -4.13
C THR A 405 24.60 23.84 -2.70
N ASP A 406 23.49 24.16 -2.02
CA ASP A 406 23.52 24.90 -0.75
C ASP A 406 22.95 24.08 0.43
N PHE A 407 22.26 22.97 0.15
CA PHE A 407 21.58 22.19 1.16
C PHE A 407 21.90 20.69 1.00
N VAL A 408 21.81 19.92 2.08
CA VAL A 408 21.95 18.45 2.03
C VAL A 408 20.87 17.84 1.15
N ASN A 409 19.64 18.35 1.31
CA ASN A 409 18.48 17.97 0.52
C ASN A 409 17.61 19.20 0.27
N LEU A 410 16.99 19.26 -0.90
CA LEU A 410 16.10 20.34 -1.29
C LEU A 410 14.89 19.79 -2.03
N LEU A 411 13.71 20.31 -1.70
CA LEU A 411 12.46 20.07 -2.43
C LEU A 411 12.01 21.40 -3.03
N THR A 412 11.87 21.45 -4.37
CA THR A 412 11.45 22.65 -5.09
C THR A 412 10.23 22.34 -5.94
N LEU A 413 9.23 23.23 -5.90
CA LEU A 413 8.06 23.20 -6.79
C LEU A 413 8.17 24.34 -7.79
N ARG A 414 7.84 24.09 -9.05
CA ARG A 414 7.83 25.08 -10.13
C ARG A 414 6.58 24.93 -11.00
N GLY A 415 6.00 26.05 -11.41
CA GLY A 415 4.83 26.10 -12.29
C GLY A 415 4.21 27.50 -12.31
N GLY A 416 3.45 27.84 -13.37
CA GLY A 416 2.76 29.12 -13.46
C GLY A 416 3.67 30.35 -13.40
N GLY A 417 4.97 30.20 -13.69
CA GLY A 417 5.94 31.27 -13.60
C GLY A 417 6.51 31.54 -12.19
N HIS A 418 6.14 30.70 -11.21
CA HIS A 418 6.59 30.76 -9.82
C HIS A 418 7.43 29.56 -9.42
N ASN A 419 8.22 29.71 -8.37
CA ASN A 419 8.90 28.61 -7.70
C ASN A 419 8.92 28.81 -6.17
N ILE A 420 8.90 27.70 -5.43
CA ILE A 420 9.10 27.67 -3.98
C ILE A 420 9.98 26.49 -3.62
N ALA A 421 10.99 26.71 -2.77
CA ALA A 421 11.89 25.66 -2.31
C ALA A 421 11.96 25.58 -0.79
N ALA A 422 12.05 24.36 -0.28
CA ALA A 422 12.10 24.10 1.15
C ALA A 422 13.04 22.94 1.49
N THR A 423 13.54 22.93 2.72
CA THR A 423 14.43 21.90 3.25
C THR A 423 14.13 21.59 4.71
N LEU A 424 14.76 20.53 5.23
CA LEU A 424 14.83 20.21 6.65
C LEU A 424 16.19 20.64 7.20
N ALA A 425 16.20 21.54 8.18
CA ALA A 425 17.41 22.14 8.72
C ALA A 425 17.74 21.62 10.14
N GLY A 426 19.01 21.41 10.39
CA GLY A 426 19.57 21.07 11.69
C GLY A 426 19.19 19.69 12.23
N PRO A 427 19.66 19.31 13.44
CA PRO A 427 19.47 17.96 14.00
C PRO A 427 18.02 17.61 14.34
N LYS A 428 17.14 18.61 14.43
CA LYS A 428 15.71 18.44 14.71
C LYS A 428 14.86 18.36 13.45
N ALA A 429 15.49 18.35 12.26
CA ALA A 429 14.78 18.36 10.98
C ALA A 429 13.72 19.48 10.89
N ALA A 430 14.07 20.69 11.34
CA ALA A 430 13.17 21.83 11.30
C ALA A 430 12.85 22.23 9.85
N GLN A 431 11.57 22.36 9.52
CA GLN A 431 11.12 22.76 8.19
C GLN A 431 11.49 24.23 7.91
N ARG A 432 12.03 24.52 6.73
CA ARG A 432 12.41 25.86 6.30
C ARG A 432 12.06 26.09 4.84
N ILE A 433 11.36 27.18 4.54
CA ILE A 433 11.30 27.76 3.19
C ILE A 433 12.60 28.48 2.97
N VAL A 434 13.29 28.15 1.88
CA VAL A 434 14.63 28.67 1.60
C VAL A 434 14.68 29.47 0.30
N ASN A 435 13.65 29.40 -0.54
CA ASN A 435 13.56 30.19 -1.76
C ASN A 435 12.09 30.41 -2.15
N ILE A 436 11.75 31.59 -2.66
CA ILE A 436 10.53 31.91 -3.41
C ILE A 436 10.91 32.82 -4.56
N ASP A 437 10.58 32.44 -5.79
CA ASP A 437 10.83 33.21 -7.01
C ASP A 437 12.29 33.71 -7.10
N ASP A 438 13.23 32.77 -6.95
CA ASP A 438 14.68 32.99 -6.96
C ASP A 438 15.20 33.94 -5.87
N THR A 439 14.36 34.26 -4.88
CA THR A 439 14.74 35.06 -3.71
C THR A 439 15.00 34.16 -2.51
N PRO A 440 16.20 34.22 -1.88
CA PRO A 440 16.53 33.35 -0.75
C PRO A 440 15.86 33.80 0.55
N PHE A 441 15.44 32.82 1.38
CA PHE A 441 14.82 33.01 2.69
C PHE A 441 15.29 31.96 3.71
N ASP A 442 14.96 32.18 4.99
CA ASP A 442 15.08 31.21 6.06
C ASP A 442 13.91 31.37 7.05
N VAL A 443 12.71 30.93 6.64
CA VAL A 443 11.46 31.08 7.41
C VAL A 443 10.78 29.73 7.59
N PRO A 444 10.28 29.37 8.79
CA PRO A 444 9.50 28.18 8.97
C PRO A 444 8.17 28.29 8.21
N PRO A 445 7.76 27.25 7.44
CA PRO A 445 6.44 27.23 6.82
C PRO A 445 5.35 27.14 7.87
N VAL A 446 4.36 28.04 7.78
CA VAL A 446 3.14 28.03 8.60
C VAL A 446 1.92 28.06 7.67
N ASP A 447 0.73 27.73 8.22
CA ASP A 447 -0.48 27.57 7.42
C ASP A 447 -0.96 28.89 6.78
N ASN A 448 -0.54 30.02 7.31
CA ASN A 448 -0.81 31.34 6.73
C ASN A 448 0.49 32.11 6.64
N MET A 449 0.87 32.52 5.44
CA MET A 449 2.08 33.33 5.22
C MET A 449 1.73 34.51 4.34
N VAL A 450 2.59 35.55 4.36
CA VAL A 450 2.43 36.71 3.49
C VAL A 450 3.77 37.03 2.81
N VAL A 451 3.72 37.10 1.49
CA VAL A 451 4.83 37.59 0.67
C VAL A 451 4.57 39.06 0.32
N VAL A 452 5.47 39.93 0.69
CA VAL A 452 5.39 41.38 0.40
C VAL A 452 6.58 41.79 -0.45
N GLN A 453 6.31 42.16 -1.69
CA GLN A 453 7.32 42.81 -2.54
C GLN A 453 7.27 44.32 -2.32
N ASN A 454 8.40 44.93 -2.10
CA ASN A 454 8.49 46.35 -1.77
C ASN A 454 9.72 47.05 -2.37
N ASP A 455 9.65 48.35 -2.46
CA ASP A 455 10.85 49.19 -2.70
C ASP A 455 11.81 49.01 -1.53
N ASP A 456 13.11 48.83 -1.80
CA ASP A 456 14.12 48.69 -0.76
C ASP A 456 14.46 50.07 -0.18
N ARG A 457 13.55 50.63 0.63
CA ARG A 457 13.67 51.94 1.26
C ARG A 457 13.53 51.89 2.78
N PRO A 458 14.24 52.77 3.51
CA PRO A 458 14.03 52.88 4.96
C PRO A 458 12.57 53.17 5.31
N GLY A 459 12.04 52.46 6.31
CA GLY A 459 10.69 52.65 6.86
C GLY A 459 9.62 51.71 6.34
N VAL A 460 9.82 51.00 5.22
CA VAL A 460 8.81 50.09 4.65
C VAL A 460 8.51 48.91 5.58
N ILE A 461 9.55 48.29 6.18
CA ILE A 461 9.38 47.25 7.18
C ILE A 461 8.53 47.73 8.37
N GLY A 462 8.79 48.98 8.83
CA GLY A 462 8.03 49.60 9.91
C GLY A 462 6.56 49.83 9.56
N THR A 463 6.25 50.17 8.31
CA THR A 463 4.90 50.32 7.79
C THR A 463 4.16 48.97 7.82
N VAL A 464 4.78 47.91 7.31
CA VAL A 464 4.21 46.55 7.30
C VAL A 464 3.96 46.06 8.74
N GLY A 465 4.97 46.17 9.62
CA GLY A 465 4.84 45.77 11.03
C GLY A 465 3.77 46.55 11.78
N THR A 466 3.61 47.87 11.48
CA THR A 466 2.58 48.71 12.11
C THR A 466 1.17 48.31 11.65
N LEU A 467 0.96 48.06 10.37
CA LEU A 467 -0.34 47.65 9.83
C LEU A 467 -0.78 46.31 10.40
N LEU A 468 0.11 45.30 10.43
CA LEU A 468 -0.15 44.01 11.05
C LEU A 468 -0.40 44.14 12.56
N GLY A 469 0.44 44.87 13.27
CA GLY A 469 0.31 45.06 14.72
C GLY A 469 -0.97 45.78 15.13
N ASN A 470 -1.40 46.81 14.37
CA ASN A 470 -2.65 47.53 14.61
C ASN A 470 -3.88 46.62 14.42
N ALA A 471 -3.77 45.61 13.57
CA ALA A 471 -4.81 44.57 13.36
C ALA A 471 -4.74 43.44 14.40
N GLY A 472 -3.82 43.50 15.36
CA GLY A 472 -3.63 42.46 16.37
C GLY A 472 -2.91 41.20 15.84
N VAL A 473 -2.35 41.25 14.63
CA VAL A 473 -1.59 40.16 14.04
C VAL A 473 -0.12 40.28 14.47
N ASN A 474 0.36 39.30 15.24
CA ASN A 474 1.76 39.22 15.62
C ASN A 474 2.60 38.57 14.50
N ILE A 475 3.81 39.00 14.30
CA ILE A 475 4.79 38.38 13.40
C ILE A 475 5.61 37.38 14.21
N SER A 476 5.44 36.08 13.89
CA SER A 476 6.16 34.98 14.56
C SER A 476 7.57 34.82 14.02
N ASP A 477 7.72 35.01 12.70
CA ASP A 477 9.01 35.02 12.00
C ASP A 477 8.91 35.90 10.74
N MET A 478 10.01 36.45 10.29
CA MET A 478 10.07 37.28 9.09
C MET A 478 11.49 37.31 8.56
N ASP A 479 11.64 37.15 7.28
CA ASP A 479 12.89 37.39 6.56
C ASP A 479 12.68 38.42 5.45
N VAL A 480 13.71 39.21 5.19
CA VAL A 480 13.70 40.27 4.17
C VAL A 480 14.90 40.12 3.27
N SER A 481 14.63 39.70 2.05
CA SER A 481 15.69 39.51 1.06
C SER A 481 15.63 40.49 -0.09
N ARG A 482 16.82 40.92 -0.55
CA ARG A 482 16.96 41.74 -1.74
C ARG A 482 16.92 40.90 -3.00
N VAL A 483 16.17 41.35 -3.99
CA VAL A 483 16.23 40.78 -5.33
C VAL A 483 17.52 41.22 -6.02
N THR A 484 18.37 40.28 -6.38
CA THR A 484 19.67 40.56 -6.99
C THR A 484 19.54 41.38 -8.28
N GLY A 485 20.18 42.56 -8.32
CA GLY A 485 20.14 43.44 -9.50
C GLY A 485 18.91 44.34 -9.62
N SER A 486 18.08 44.43 -8.56
CA SER A 486 16.87 45.25 -8.47
C SER A 486 16.93 46.18 -7.26
N ASP A 487 16.18 47.30 -7.32
CA ASP A 487 15.95 48.21 -6.18
C ASP A 487 14.73 47.76 -5.34
N THR A 488 14.36 46.49 -5.44
CA THR A 488 13.24 45.87 -4.70
C THR A 488 13.73 44.84 -3.69
N ALA A 489 12.97 44.70 -2.63
CA ALA A 489 13.12 43.63 -1.64
C ALA A 489 11.82 42.81 -1.53
N THR A 490 11.95 41.57 -1.07
CA THR A 490 10.81 40.73 -0.75
C THR A 490 10.87 40.33 0.72
N MET A 491 9.75 40.50 1.43
CA MET A 491 9.57 40.02 2.79
C MET A 491 8.74 38.76 2.76
N LEU A 492 9.20 37.70 3.41
CA LEU A 492 8.41 36.50 3.72
C LEU A 492 8.06 36.55 5.19
N ILE A 493 6.78 36.62 5.51
CA ILE A 493 6.26 36.83 6.86
C ILE A 493 5.45 35.60 7.29
N ALA A 494 5.73 35.10 8.50
CA ALA A 494 4.96 34.06 9.19
C ALA A 494 4.11 34.75 10.29
N PRO A 495 2.86 35.15 10.03
CA PRO A 495 1.97 35.73 11.02
C PRO A 495 1.47 34.68 12.03
N SER A 496 1.12 35.13 13.23
CA SER A 496 0.55 34.25 14.28
C SER A 496 -0.92 33.83 14.05
N ALA A 497 -1.59 34.49 13.09
CA ALA A 497 -2.98 34.26 12.71
C ALA A 497 -3.19 34.74 11.25
N PRO A 498 -4.29 34.27 10.60
CA PRO A 498 -4.63 34.77 9.26
C PRO A 498 -4.71 36.29 9.23
N VAL A 499 -4.12 36.91 8.20
CA VAL A 499 -4.17 38.38 8.03
C VAL A 499 -5.52 38.74 7.41
N PRO A 500 -6.32 39.64 8.05
CA PRO A 500 -7.61 40.06 7.52
C PRO A 500 -7.50 40.69 6.13
N ALA A 501 -8.52 40.50 5.28
CA ALA A 501 -8.51 41.01 3.90
C ALA A 501 -8.35 42.51 3.79
N ASP A 502 -8.98 43.27 4.68
CA ASP A 502 -8.84 44.74 4.76
C ASP A 502 -7.43 45.18 5.10
N VAL A 503 -6.70 44.40 5.89
CA VAL A 503 -5.29 44.65 6.22
C VAL A 503 -4.38 44.31 5.03
N LEU A 504 -4.66 43.23 4.29
CA LEU A 504 -3.96 42.92 3.04
C LEU A 504 -4.16 44.04 2.02
N ASP A 505 -5.37 44.59 1.91
CA ASP A 505 -5.68 45.72 1.02
C ASP A 505 -4.98 46.99 1.48
N ALA A 506 -4.92 47.26 2.78
CA ALA A 506 -4.16 48.40 3.34
C ALA A 506 -2.65 48.25 3.08
N LEU A 507 -2.12 47.03 3.17
CA LEU A 507 -0.74 46.73 2.79
C LEU A 507 -0.49 47.02 1.31
N ARG A 508 -1.35 46.55 0.40
CA ARG A 508 -1.23 46.79 -1.05
C ARG A 508 -1.29 48.27 -1.39
N ALA A 509 -2.05 49.08 -0.63
CA ALA A 509 -2.19 50.51 -0.83
C ALA A 509 -1.05 51.33 -0.17
N ALA A 510 -0.21 50.72 0.66
CA ALA A 510 0.81 51.44 1.42
C ALA A 510 1.97 51.90 0.53
N PRO A 511 2.53 53.12 0.76
CA PRO A 511 3.64 53.61 -0.02
C PRO A 511 4.88 52.71 0.08
N GLY A 512 5.46 52.39 -1.07
CA GLY A 512 6.66 51.55 -1.16
C GLY A 512 6.35 50.06 -1.21
N ILE A 513 5.09 49.63 -1.16
CA ILE A 513 4.66 48.26 -1.43
C ILE A 513 4.35 48.09 -2.91
N VAL A 514 4.91 47.06 -3.53
CA VAL A 514 4.73 46.72 -4.95
C VAL A 514 3.66 45.66 -5.13
N ASN A 515 3.73 44.61 -4.32
CA ASN A 515 2.76 43.49 -4.35
C ASN A 515 2.62 42.83 -2.96
N VAL A 516 1.44 42.26 -2.68
CA VAL A 516 1.18 41.50 -1.47
C VAL A 516 0.41 40.23 -1.86
N THR A 517 1.00 39.08 -1.61
CA THR A 517 0.38 37.75 -1.83
C THR A 517 0.20 37.06 -0.49
N SER A 518 -1.02 36.61 -0.20
CA SER A 518 -1.30 35.79 0.97
C SER A 518 -1.20 34.33 0.55
N LEU A 519 -0.44 33.52 1.28
CA LEU A 519 -0.32 32.09 1.10
C LEU A 519 -1.10 31.42 2.22
N THR A 520 -2.05 30.57 1.88
CA THR A 520 -2.93 29.86 2.83
C THR A 520 -3.04 28.40 2.44
N ILE A 521 -2.99 27.52 3.43
CA ILE A 521 -3.17 26.07 3.27
C ILE A 521 -4.57 25.69 3.75
#